data_3e880f5a31c8b4a0af27b7227ffa11b3
#
_entry.id   3e880f5a31c8b4a0af27b7227ffa11b3
#
_cell.length_a   1.000
_cell.length_b   1.000
_cell.length_c   1.000
_cell.angle_alpha   90.00
_cell.angle_beta   90.00
_cell.angle_gamma   90.00
#
_symmetry.space_group_name_H-M   'P 1'
#
loop_
_entity.id
_entity.type
_entity.pdbx_description
1 polymer ?
#
loop_
_entity_poly.entity_id
_entity_poly.type
_entity_poly.pdbx_seq_one_letter_code
_entity_poly.pdbx_strand_id
1 'polypeptide(L)'
;DRRLTILTATFIPCGAKLPVIAMMGGVMTSYATGSYEAGGLMAPCMYFIGIVAVLVAAIILKKTKPFSGKPAPFVMELPQYHIPSAKTVLLHVWERLKGFIIKAGTILFLACVVMWFLSGYGFVNGSFGAVEDPGNSLLAVIGGAIAPIFAPLGFGNWKAVAASLSGFSAKESIVSTMGVLANITGDASEDAVTVAEAVRTWFPSAVAAFSFLLFNLLDSPCLAAISTMAKE
;
A
#
# COMPACT_ATOMS: atom_id res chain seq x y z
N ASP A 1 -13.41 19.21 10.40
CA ASP A 1 -13.75 18.40 9.22
C ASP A 1 -12.55 18.12 8.30
N ARG A 2 -11.62 19.08 8.09
CA ARG A 2 -10.40 18.87 7.25
C ARG A 2 -9.59 17.65 7.69
N ARG A 3 -9.30 17.50 8.98
CA ARG A 3 -8.55 16.35 9.50
C ARG A 3 -9.27 15.02 9.28
N LEU A 4 -10.59 15.02 9.42
CA LEU A 4 -11.40 13.84 9.14
C LEU A 4 -11.27 13.42 7.68
N THR A 5 -11.41 14.36 6.74
CA THR A 5 -11.27 14.11 5.29
C THR A 5 -9.90 13.58 4.95
N ILE A 6 -8.83 14.16 5.52
CA ILE A 6 -7.45 13.71 5.29
C ILE A 6 -7.26 12.26 5.76
N LEU A 7 -7.74 11.93 6.96
CA LEU A 7 -7.61 10.57 7.52
C LEU A 7 -8.41 9.53 6.73
N THR A 8 -9.63 9.88 6.28
CA THR A 8 -10.48 8.92 5.56
C THR A 8 -10.12 8.77 4.08
N ALA A 9 -9.53 9.80 3.46
CA ALA A 9 -9.11 9.75 2.05
C ALA A 9 -8.07 8.64 1.75
N THR A 10 -7.36 8.15 2.78
CA THR A 10 -6.35 7.09 2.64
C THR A 10 -6.92 5.72 2.30
N PHE A 11 -8.21 5.48 2.56
CA PHE A 11 -8.88 4.22 2.24
C PHE A 11 -9.23 4.10 0.75
N ILE A 12 -9.24 5.22 0.01
CA ILE A 12 -9.46 5.17 -1.44
C ILE A 12 -8.22 4.55 -2.11
N PRO A 13 -8.40 3.55 -2.99
CA PRO A 13 -7.28 2.96 -3.70
C PRO A 13 -6.54 4.00 -4.55
N CYS A 14 -5.24 4.12 -4.34
CA CYS A 14 -4.37 4.91 -5.22
C CYS A 14 -3.85 4.06 -6.39
N GLY A 15 -3.27 4.68 -7.41
CA GLY A 15 -2.68 3.98 -8.56
C GLY A 15 -1.63 2.94 -8.17
N ALA A 16 -0.86 3.20 -7.10
CA ALA A 16 0.15 2.28 -6.57
C ALA A 16 -0.43 0.97 -5.97
N LYS A 17 -1.71 0.95 -5.61
CA LYS A 17 -2.41 -0.26 -5.12
C LYS A 17 -2.94 -1.13 -6.25
N LEU A 18 -3.07 -0.62 -7.48
CA LEU A 18 -3.64 -1.36 -8.61
C LEU A 18 -2.88 -2.65 -8.94
N PRO A 19 -1.54 -2.68 -8.99
CA PRO A 19 -0.79 -3.93 -9.23
C PRO A 19 -1.08 -5.00 -8.18
N VAL A 20 -1.19 -4.61 -6.90
CA VAL A 20 -1.52 -5.53 -5.80
C VAL A 20 -2.94 -6.07 -5.96
N ILE A 21 -3.90 -5.20 -6.34
CA ILE A 21 -5.29 -5.61 -6.57
C ILE A 21 -5.37 -6.59 -7.76
N ALA A 22 -4.66 -6.31 -8.85
CA ALA A 22 -4.63 -7.19 -10.02
C ALA A 22 -4.01 -8.55 -9.69
N MET A 23 -2.87 -8.57 -9.00
CA MET A 23 -2.17 -9.77 -8.57
C MET A 23 -3.06 -10.64 -7.67
N MET A 24 -3.57 -10.07 -6.58
CA MET A 24 -4.40 -10.82 -5.63
C MET A 24 -5.75 -11.20 -6.22
N GLY A 25 -6.31 -10.38 -7.12
CA GLY A 25 -7.47 -10.71 -7.92
C GLY A 25 -7.21 -11.93 -8.80
N GLY A 26 -6.03 -12.03 -9.43
CA GLY A 26 -5.57 -13.22 -10.17
C GLY A 26 -5.48 -14.45 -9.27
N VAL A 27 -4.89 -14.34 -8.08
CA VAL A 27 -4.87 -15.44 -7.10
C VAL A 27 -6.28 -15.89 -6.74
N MET A 28 -7.21 -14.98 -6.48
CA MET A 28 -8.59 -15.31 -6.13
C MET A 28 -9.34 -16.00 -7.28
N THR A 29 -9.20 -15.46 -8.49
CA THR A 29 -9.87 -16.06 -9.68
C THR A 29 -9.30 -17.42 -10.01
N SER A 30 -8.02 -17.69 -9.72
CA SER A 30 -7.43 -19.01 -9.92
C SER A 30 -8.11 -20.10 -9.07
N TYR A 31 -8.65 -19.76 -7.90
CA TYR A 31 -9.43 -20.70 -7.07
C TYR A 31 -10.82 -20.99 -7.65
N ALA A 32 -11.41 -20.06 -8.42
CA ALA A 32 -12.75 -20.21 -8.98
C ALA A 32 -12.73 -20.78 -10.39
N THR A 33 -11.84 -20.31 -11.26
CA THR A 33 -11.82 -20.60 -12.70
C THR A 33 -10.55 -21.29 -13.18
N GLY A 34 -9.51 -21.37 -12.35
CA GLY A 34 -8.20 -21.89 -12.74
C GLY A 34 -7.37 -20.93 -13.60
N SER A 35 -7.84 -19.71 -13.88
CA SER A 35 -7.13 -18.70 -14.66
C SER A 35 -6.75 -17.48 -13.79
N TYR A 36 -5.65 -16.83 -14.13
CA TYR A 36 -5.15 -15.65 -13.42
C TYR A 36 -5.50 -14.32 -14.12
N GLU A 37 -5.97 -14.38 -15.35
CA GLU A 37 -6.18 -13.20 -16.20
C GLU A 37 -7.35 -12.30 -15.77
N ALA A 38 -8.34 -12.86 -15.08
CA ALA A 38 -9.53 -12.12 -14.66
C ALA A 38 -9.32 -11.21 -13.44
N GLY A 39 -8.08 -11.12 -12.91
CA GLY A 39 -7.77 -10.29 -11.74
C GLY A 39 -8.11 -8.80 -11.88
N GLY A 40 -8.08 -8.28 -13.11
CA GLY A 40 -8.43 -6.88 -13.38
C GLY A 40 -9.88 -6.51 -13.04
N LEU A 41 -10.81 -7.46 -13.06
CA LEU A 41 -12.21 -7.24 -12.67
C LEU A 41 -12.39 -6.97 -11.17
N MET A 42 -11.39 -7.32 -10.34
CA MET A 42 -11.40 -7.02 -8.91
C MET A 42 -11.18 -5.53 -8.61
N ALA A 43 -10.53 -4.78 -9.51
CA ALA A 43 -10.23 -3.38 -9.28
C ALA A 43 -11.47 -2.51 -9.03
N PRO A 44 -12.55 -2.57 -9.85
CA PRO A 44 -13.78 -1.84 -9.57
C PRO A 44 -14.42 -2.23 -8.23
N CYS A 45 -14.47 -3.54 -7.92
CA CYS A 45 -15.03 -4.02 -6.66
C CYS A 45 -14.28 -3.44 -5.45
N MET A 46 -12.95 -3.45 -5.50
CA MET A 46 -12.11 -2.92 -4.42
C MET A 46 -12.23 -1.41 -4.30
N TYR A 47 -12.47 -0.70 -5.41
CA TYR A 47 -12.74 0.72 -5.38
C TYR A 47 -14.04 1.05 -4.63
N PHE A 48 -15.13 0.30 -4.90
CA PHE A 48 -16.39 0.45 -4.17
C PHE A 48 -16.24 0.09 -2.69
N ILE A 49 -15.51 -0.96 -2.35
CA ILE A 49 -15.20 -1.32 -0.96
C ILE A 49 -14.44 -0.18 -0.26
N GLY A 50 -13.48 0.44 -0.94
CA GLY A 50 -12.76 1.61 -0.44
C GLY A 50 -13.69 2.78 -0.13
N ILE A 51 -14.64 3.10 -1.02
CA ILE A 51 -15.64 4.15 -0.79
C ILE A 51 -16.51 3.82 0.43
N VAL A 52 -17.01 2.59 0.54
CA VAL A 52 -17.79 2.14 1.70
C VAL A 52 -16.97 2.26 2.99
N ALA A 53 -15.70 1.87 2.96
CA ALA A 53 -14.78 2.00 4.10
C ALA A 53 -14.60 3.46 4.52
N VAL A 54 -14.46 4.39 3.56
CA VAL A 54 -14.43 5.85 3.83
C VAL A 54 -15.69 6.32 4.56
N LEU A 55 -16.86 5.93 4.06
CA LEU A 55 -18.14 6.33 4.66
C LEU A 55 -18.29 5.79 6.08
N VAL A 56 -18.00 4.50 6.28
CA VAL A 56 -18.08 3.86 7.60
C VAL A 56 -17.07 4.48 8.56
N ALA A 57 -15.82 4.65 8.15
CA ALA A 57 -14.79 5.30 8.97
C ALA A 57 -15.15 6.73 9.32
N ALA A 58 -15.68 7.52 8.37
CA ALA A 58 -16.12 8.89 8.61
C ALA A 58 -17.26 8.96 9.62
N ILE A 59 -18.26 8.05 9.55
CA ILE A 59 -19.37 7.98 10.50
C ILE A 59 -18.87 7.62 11.90
N ILE A 60 -17.96 6.63 12.00
CA ILE A 60 -17.39 6.21 13.28
C ILE A 60 -16.55 7.32 13.89
N LEU A 61 -15.65 7.93 13.12
CA LEU A 61 -14.78 8.99 13.58
C LEU A 61 -15.57 10.23 14.00
N LYS A 62 -16.64 10.59 13.28
CA LYS A 62 -17.51 11.73 13.64
C LYS A 62 -18.20 11.56 15.00
N LYS A 63 -18.42 10.33 15.46
CA LYS A 63 -18.97 10.04 16.80
C LYS A 63 -17.92 10.19 17.90
N THR A 64 -16.64 10.28 17.57
CA THR A 64 -15.54 10.39 18.55
C THR A 64 -15.38 11.87 18.96
N LYS A 65 -15.14 12.12 20.23
CA LYS A 65 -15.00 13.50 20.80
C LYS A 65 -14.05 14.44 20.01
N PRO A 66 -12.90 14.00 19.45
CA PRO A 66 -12.01 14.88 18.70
C PRO A 66 -12.60 15.41 17.38
N PHE A 67 -13.62 14.72 16.81
CA PHE A 67 -14.20 15.04 15.51
C PHE A 67 -15.68 15.42 15.56
N SER A 68 -16.28 15.53 16.76
CA SER A 68 -17.69 15.83 16.97
C SER A 68 -18.04 17.33 16.86
N GLY A 69 -17.22 18.12 16.17
CA GLY A 69 -17.46 19.55 15.94
C GLY A 69 -18.70 19.83 15.06
N LYS A 70 -19.35 21.01 15.28
CA LYS A 70 -20.39 21.47 14.36
C LYS A 70 -19.81 21.66 12.96
N PRO A 71 -20.51 21.27 11.89
CA PRO A 71 -20.07 21.54 10.55
C PRO A 71 -19.89 23.05 10.35
N ALA A 72 -18.78 23.46 9.71
CA ALA A 72 -18.59 24.86 9.37
C ALA A 72 -19.75 25.32 8.48
N PRO A 73 -20.29 26.52 8.70
CA PRO A 73 -21.33 27.05 7.83
C PRO A 73 -20.77 27.14 6.41
N PHE A 74 -21.49 26.56 5.47
CA PHE A 74 -21.14 26.60 4.07
C PHE A 74 -21.44 27.98 3.51
N VAL A 75 -20.48 28.88 3.58
CA VAL A 75 -20.54 30.20 2.96
C VAL A 75 -19.85 30.09 1.59
N MET A 76 -20.64 30.03 0.54
CA MET A 76 -20.15 30.05 -0.84
C MET A 76 -20.13 31.48 -1.34
N GLU A 77 -19.08 32.21 -1.02
CA GLU A 77 -18.73 33.40 -1.79
C GLU A 77 -18.05 32.92 -3.08
N LEU A 78 -18.76 33.06 -4.20
CA LEU A 78 -18.22 32.75 -5.52
C LEU A 78 -17.19 33.83 -5.86
N PRO A 79 -15.87 33.54 -5.83
CA PRO A 79 -14.87 34.48 -6.27
C PRO A 79 -15.07 34.77 -7.75
N GLN A 80 -14.82 36.01 -8.17
CA GLN A 80 -14.89 36.38 -9.58
C GLN A 80 -13.96 35.48 -10.39
N TYR A 81 -14.51 34.97 -11.49
CA TYR A 81 -13.78 34.05 -12.37
C TYR A 81 -12.77 34.85 -13.19
N HIS A 82 -11.49 34.70 -12.87
CA HIS A 82 -10.40 35.25 -13.66
C HIS A 82 -9.69 34.14 -14.44
N ILE A 83 -9.46 34.33 -15.72
CA ILE A 83 -8.66 33.41 -16.53
C ILE A 83 -7.22 33.46 -15.99
N PRO A 84 -6.71 32.32 -15.46
CA PRO A 84 -5.37 32.30 -14.86
C PRO A 84 -4.31 32.52 -15.92
N SER A 85 -3.31 33.36 -15.65
CA SER A 85 -2.18 33.54 -16.58
C SER A 85 -1.31 32.28 -16.59
N ALA A 86 -0.87 31.85 -17.78
CA ALA A 86 -0.04 30.66 -17.95
C ALA A 86 1.25 30.71 -17.09
N LYS A 87 1.85 31.92 -16.99
CA LYS A 87 3.05 32.11 -16.15
C LYS A 87 2.80 31.84 -14.67
N THR A 88 1.70 32.34 -14.13
CA THR A 88 1.33 32.14 -12.72
C THR A 88 1.04 30.67 -12.43
N VAL A 89 0.30 30.00 -13.33
CA VAL A 89 0.02 28.56 -13.21
C VAL A 89 1.32 27.75 -13.21
N LEU A 90 2.22 28.03 -14.16
CA LEU A 90 3.49 27.29 -14.27
C LEU A 90 4.38 27.49 -13.04
N LEU A 91 4.46 28.71 -12.50
CA LEU A 91 5.19 28.99 -11.26
C LEU A 91 4.62 28.22 -10.07
N HIS A 92 3.31 28.25 -9.87
CA HIS A 92 2.68 27.50 -8.77
C HIS A 92 2.81 26.00 -8.91
N VAL A 93 2.71 25.46 -10.13
CA VAL A 93 2.95 24.04 -10.41
C VAL A 93 4.39 23.67 -10.06
N TRP A 94 5.36 24.51 -10.50
CA TRP A 94 6.78 24.28 -10.22
C TRP A 94 7.10 24.31 -8.73
N GLU A 95 6.59 25.26 -7.98
CA GLU A 95 6.81 25.35 -6.54
C GLU A 95 6.22 24.15 -5.81
N ARG A 96 5.02 23.71 -6.17
CA ARG A 96 4.40 22.52 -5.58
C ARG A 96 5.14 21.25 -5.96
N LEU A 97 5.52 21.10 -7.22
CA LEU A 97 6.28 19.97 -7.72
C LEU A 97 7.65 19.87 -7.05
N LYS A 98 8.41 20.97 -6.97
CA LYS A 98 9.69 21.03 -6.27
C LYS A 98 9.55 20.64 -4.80
N GLY A 99 8.54 21.17 -4.10
CA GLY A 99 8.27 20.82 -2.71
C GLY A 99 7.92 19.36 -2.52
N PHE A 100 7.16 18.76 -3.44
CA PHE A 100 6.81 17.34 -3.43
C PHE A 100 8.04 16.46 -3.68
N ILE A 101 8.84 16.74 -4.73
CA ILE A 101 10.03 15.96 -5.08
C ILE A 101 11.04 15.96 -3.93
N ILE A 102 11.32 17.10 -3.32
CA ILE A 102 12.28 17.16 -2.22
C ILE A 102 11.79 16.37 -1.00
N LYS A 103 10.53 16.53 -0.62
CA LYS A 103 9.98 15.87 0.58
C LYS A 103 9.75 14.38 0.38
N ALA A 104 9.00 14.02 -0.67
CA ALA A 104 8.68 12.63 -0.95
C ALA A 104 9.93 11.85 -1.38
N GLY A 105 10.79 12.46 -2.20
CA GLY A 105 12.03 11.83 -2.65
C GLY A 105 12.98 11.51 -1.51
N THR A 106 13.19 12.45 -0.56
CA THR A 106 14.09 12.20 0.59
C THR A 106 13.57 11.09 1.50
N ILE A 107 12.27 11.12 1.83
CA ILE A 107 11.66 10.11 2.72
C ILE A 107 11.61 8.75 2.04
N LEU A 108 11.22 8.72 0.77
CA LEU A 108 11.16 7.49 -0.02
C LEU A 108 12.55 6.88 -0.19
N PHE A 109 13.56 7.69 -0.51
CA PHE A 109 14.95 7.25 -0.61
C PHE A 109 15.43 6.60 0.69
N LEU A 110 15.23 7.28 1.83
CA LEU A 110 15.60 6.73 3.14
C LEU A 110 14.87 5.41 3.43
N ALA A 111 13.57 5.35 3.14
CA ALA A 111 12.78 4.13 3.31
C ALA A 111 13.28 2.98 2.42
N CYS A 112 13.63 3.26 1.16
CA CYS A 112 14.20 2.26 0.26
C CYS A 112 15.56 1.75 0.76
N VAL A 113 16.42 2.64 1.27
CA VAL A 113 17.71 2.23 1.85
C VAL A 113 17.51 1.33 3.07
N VAL A 114 16.57 1.68 3.97
CA VAL A 114 16.23 0.84 5.13
C VAL A 114 15.69 -0.51 4.68
N MET A 115 14.76 -0.55 3.73
CA MET A 115 14.21 -1.82 3.22
C MET A 115 15.27 -2.67 2.50
N TRP A 116 16.16 -2.05 1.73
CA TRP A 116 17.28 -2.73 1.12
C TRP A 116 18.19 -3.36 2.19
N PHE A 117 18.51 -2.62 3.24
CA PHE A 117 19.31 -3.13 4.36
C PHE A 117 18.60 -4.29 5.07
N LEU A 118 17.31 -4.18 5.38
CA LEU A 118 16.55 -5.23 6.04
C LEU A 118 16.42 -6.50 5.19
N SER A 119 16.36 -6.36 3.87
CA SER A 119 16.24 -7.51 2.97
C SER A 119 17.59 -8.15 2.61
N GLY A 120 18.67 -7.35 2.60
CA GLY A 120 20.00 -7.81 2.20
C GLY A 120 20.89 -8.31 3.34
N TYR A 121 20.56 -7.97 4.59
CA TYR A 121 21.35 -8.36 5.76
C TYR A 121 20.55 -9.21 6.73
N GLY A 122 21.23 -10.13 7.41
CA GLY A 122 20.62 -11.03 8.37
C GLY A 122 21.64 -11.80 9.21
N PHE A 123 21.15 -12.77 9.95
CA PHE A 123 21.99 -13.64 10.77
C PHE A 123 22.12 -15.02 10.12
N VAL A 124 23.34 -15.35 9.67
CA VAL A 124 23.68 -16.67 9.12
C VAL A 124 24.74 -17.29 10.03
N ASN A 125 24.44 -18.48 10.57
CA ASN A 125 25.35 -19.24 11.45
C ASN A 125 25.89 -18.43 12.67
N GLY A 126 25.09 -17.50 13.19
CA GLY A 126 25.47 -16.66 14.34
C GLY A 126 26.35 -15.45 14.02
N SER A 127 26.68 -15.22 12.74
CA SER A 127 27.38 -14.02 12.27
C SER A 127 26.40 -13.11 11.50
N PHE A 128 26.52 -11.79 11.73
CA PHE A 128 25.79 -10.79 11.00
C PHE A 128 26.51 -10.50 9.67
N GLY A 129 25.80 -10.62 8.55
CA GLY A 129 26.36 -10.39 7.24
C GLY A 129 25.33 -10.24 6.14
N ALA A 130 25.80 -10.05 4.92
CA ALA A 130 24.94 -10.07 3.73
C ALA A 130 24.40 -11.48 3.50
N VAL A 131 23.11 -11.57 3.14
CA VAL A 131 22.38 -12.83 3.01
C VAL A 131 21.95 -13.00 1.56
N GLU A 132 22.31 -14.16 0.97
CA GLU A 132 21.86 -14.54 -0.37
C GLU A 132 20.45 -15.12 -0.36
N ASP A 133 20.06 -15.81 0.73
CA ASP A 133 18.73 -16.38 0.89
C ASP A 133 17.80 -15.42 1.64
N PRO A 134 16.74 -14.91 1.00
CA PRO A 134 15.78 -13.99 1.63
C PRO A 134 15.18 -14.52 2.94
N GLY A 135 15.14 -15.84 3.14
CA GLY A 135 14.61 -16.47 4.34
C GLY A 135 15.42 -16.19 5.62
N ASN A 136 16.69 -15.82 5.49
CA ASN A 136 17.58 -15.51 6.62
C ASN A 136 17.76 -14.00 6.84
N SER A 137 17.03 -13.17 6.08
CA SER A 137 17.10 -11.71 6.19
C SER A 137 16.46 -11.20 7.49
N LEU A 138 16.88 -10.01 7.93
CA LEU A 138 16.20 -9.30 9.03
C LEU A 138 14.70 -9.10 8.76
N LEU A 139 14.36 -8.85 7.50
CA LEU A 139 12.96 -8.73 7.08
C LEU A 139 12.18 -10.01 7.31
N ALA A 140 12.78 -11.19 7.06
CA ALA A 140 12.18 -12.50 7.32
C ALA A 140 11.99 -12.75 8.82
N VAL A 141 12.96 -12.37 9.64
CA VAL A 141 12.87 -12.48 11.11
C VAL A 141 11.73 -11.62 11.65
N ILE A 142 11.67 -10.35 11.24
CA ILE A 142 10.60 -9.42 11.64
C ILE A 142 9.24 -9.93 11.13
N GLY A 143 9.15 -10.33 9.85
CA GLY A 143 7.95 -10.89 9.26
C GLY A 143 7.48 -12.14 9.98
N GLY A 144 8.41 -13.04 10.34
CA GLY A 144 8.12 -14.26 11.10
C GLY A 144 7.62 -13.97 12.52
N ALA A 145 8.18 -12.98 13.21
CA ALA A 145 7.74 -12.59 14.55
C ALA A 145 6.33 -11.98 14.56
N ILE A 146 5.95 -11.29 13.47
CA ILE A 146 4.65 -10.63 13.32
C ILE A 146 3.61 -11.59 12.70
N ALA A 147 4.04 -12.59 11.92
CA ALA A 147 3.17 -13.53 11.21
C ALA A 147 2.07 -14.18 12.07
N PRO A 148 2.30 -14.57 13.35
CA PRO A 148 1.26 -15.15 14.19
C PRO A 148 0.06 -14.23 14.42
N ILE A 149 0.25 -12.91 14.39
CA ILE A 149 -0.83 -11.93 14.54
C ILE A 149 -1.80 -11.99 13.35
N PHE A 150 -1.28 -12.31 12.16
CA PHE A 150 -2.06 -12.42 10.91
C PHE A 150 -2.57 -13.83 10.63
N ALA A 151 -2.19 -14.82 11.45
CA ALA A 151 -2.68 -16.20 11.32
C ALA A 151 -4.21 -16.30 11.32
N PRO A 152 -4.97 -15.60 12.22
CA PRO A 152 -6.43 -15.66 12.20
C PRO A 152 -7.06 -15.03 10.95
N LEU A 153 -6.34 -14.19 10.21
CA LEU A 153 -6.79 -13.62 8.93
C LEU A 153 -6.51 -14.55 7.74
N GLY A 154 -5.82 -15.68 7.97
CA GLY A 154 -5.53 -16.68 6.95
C GLY A 154 -4.22 -16.47 6.17
N PHE A 155 -3.46 -15.40 6.43
CA PHE A 155 -2.17 -15.13 5.78
C PHE A 155 -0.99 -14.99 6.78
N GLY A 156 -0.94 -15.87 7.79
CA GLY A 156 0.15 -15.94 8.77
C GLY A 156 1.49 -16.44 8.20
N ASN A 157 1.76 -16.24 6.93
CA ASN A 157 3.02 -16.56 6.30
C ASN A 157 3.98 -15.36 6.38
N TRP A 158 5.21 -15.59 6.85
CA TRP A 158 6.22 -14.55 6.97
C TRP A 158 6.49 -13.80 5.66
N LYS A 159 6.41 -14.51 4.49
CA LYS A 159 6.61 -13.89 3.16
C LYS A 159 5.53 -12.85 2.85
N ALA A 160 4.26 -13.18 3.10
CA ALA A 160 3.14 -12.26 2.90
C ALA A 160 3.24 -11.05 3.85
N VAL A 161 3.62 -11.27 5.11
CA VAL A 161 3.81 -10.19 6.09
C VAL A 161 4.99 -9.31 5.71
N ALA A 162 6.13 -9.89 5.30
CA ALA A 162 7.29 -9.14 4.83
C ALA A 162 6.97 -8.26 3.62
N ALA A 163 6.18 -8.79 2.66
CA ALA A 163 5.72 -8.00 1.53
C ALA A 163 4.78 -6.85 1.94
N SER A 164 3.88 -7.05 2.90
CA SER A 164 3.05 -5.97 3.45
C SER A 164 3.88 -4.89 4.15
N LEU A 165 4.94 -5.28 4.87
CA LEU A 165 5.87 -4.34 5.49
C LEU A 165 6.63 -3.50 4.46
N SER A 166 7.05 -4.10 3.33
CA SER A 166 7.66 -3.35 2.23
C SER A 166 6.70 -2.31 1.64
N GLY A 167 5.41 -2.64 1.59
CA GLY A 167 4.34 -1.75 1.15
C GLY A 167 4.15 -0.51 2.00
N PHE A 168 4.68 -0.48 3.22
CA PHE A 168 4.66 0.71 4.05
C PHE A 168 5.58 1.81 3.51
N SER A 169 6.70 1.44 2.88
CA SER A 169 7.55 2.41 2.20
C SER A 169 6.92 2.90 0.90
N ALA A 170 6.51 1.97 0.04
CA ALA A 170 5.86 2.23 -1.24
C ALA A 170 4.93 1.07 -1.58
N LYS A 171 3.65 1.34 -1.88
CA LYS A 171 2.65 0.28 -2.08
C LYS A 171 2.92 -0.61 -3.31
N GLU A 172 3.54 -0.06 -4.35
CA GLU A 172 3.97 -0.80 -5.52
C GLU A 172 5.06 -1.84 -5.21
N SER A 173 5.87 -1.63 -4.18
CA SER A 173 6.94 -2.57 -3.81
C SER A 173 6.43 -3.90 -3.26
N ILE A 174 5.14 -4.02 -2.91
CA ILE A 174 4.54 -5.27 -2.45
C ILE A 174 4.70 -6.37 -3.52
N VAL A 175 4.31 -6.08 -4.77
CA VAL A 175 4.36 -7.05 -5.88
C VAL A 175 5.81 -7.44 -6.17
N SER A 176 6.70 -6.46 -6.28
CA SER A 176 8.12 -6.69 -6.50
C SER A 176 8.76 -7.52 -5.36
N THR A 177 8.45 -7.21 -4.10
CA THR A 177 8.93 -7.99 -2.95
C THR A 177 8.39 -9.42 -2.99
N MET A 178 7.11 -9.61 -3.33
CA MET A 178 6.55 -10.96 -3.49
C MET A 178 7.22 -11.73 -4.62
N GLY A 179 7.52 -11.08 -5.75
CA GLY A 179 8.26 -11.67 -6.85
C GLY A 179 9.65 -12.15 -6.42
N VAL A 180 10.40 -11.30 -5.72
CA VAL A 180 11.72 -11.65 -5.17
C VAL A 180 11.63 -12.81 -4.18
N LEU A 181 10.69 -12.78 -3.24
CA LEU A 181 10.48 -13.85 -2.26
C LEU A 181 9.96 -15.16 -2.88
N ALA A 182 9.40 -15.11 -4.07
CA ALA A 182 9.01 -16.27 -4.88
C ALA A 182 10.16 -16.77 -5.77
N ASN A 183 11.36 -16.18 -5.68
CA ASN A 183 12.53 -16.46 -6.52
C ASN A 183 12.32 -16.18 -8.02
N ILE A 184 11.43 -15.22 -8.33
CA ILE A 184 11.25 -14.72 -9.69
C ILE A 184 12.25 -13.59 -9.88
N THR A 185 13.07 -13.65 -10.93
CA THR A 185 14.11 -12.66 -11.23
C THR A 185 13.80 -11.92 -12.54
N GLY A 186 14.29 -10.68 -12.64
CA GLY A 186 14.13 -9.85 -13.83
C GLY A 186 12.74 -9.20 -13.92
N ASP A 187 12.35 -8.82 -15.13
CA ASP A 187 11.09 -8.08 -15.38
C ASP A 187 9.83 -8.88 -14.99
N ALA A 188 9.94 -10.22 -14.95
CA ALA A 188 8.84 -11.09 -14.52
C ALA A 188 8.44 -10.89 -13.04
N SER A 189 9.30 -10.32 -12.20
CA SER A 189 8.98 -10.00 -10.80
C SER A 189 7.99 -8.84 -10.65
N GLU A 190 7.80 -8.05 -11.70
CA GLU A 190 6.86 -6.93 -11.74
C GLU A 190 5.54 -7.29 -12.45
N ASP A 191 5.50 -8.42 -13.18
CA ASP A 191 4.29 -8.89 -13.82
C ASP A 191 3.33 -9.53 -12.81
N ALA A 192 2.16 -8.87 -12.63
CA ALA A 192 1.17 -9.27 -11.63
C ALA A 192 0.63 -10.70 -11.84
N VAL A 193 0.56 -11.19 -13.07
CA VAL A 193 0.04 -12.54 -13.38
C VAL A 193 1.06 -13.60 -12.99
N THR A 194 2.32 -13.41 -13.38
CA THR A 194 3.42 -14.33 -13.07
C THR A 194 3.65 -14.44 -11.56
N VAL A 195 3.62 -13.29 -10.87
CA VAL A 195 3.75 -13.26 -9.40
C VAL A 195 2.52 -13.91 -8.74
N ALA A 196 1.30 -13.68 -9.24
CA ALA A 196 0.09 -14.30 -8.70
C ALA A 196 0.14 -15.83 -8.75
N GLU A 197 0.65 -16.40 -9.85
CA GLU A 197 0.85 -17.84 -9.99
C GLU A 197 1.83 -18.39 -8.94
N ALA A 198 2.98 -17.74 -8.77
CA ALA A 198 4.01 -18.18 -7.85
C ALA A 198 3.59 -18.06 -6.38
N VAL A 199 2.85 -17.01 -6.01
CA VAL A 199 2.44 -16.76 -4.61
C VAL A 199 1.13 -17.45 -4.22
N ARG A 200 0.42 -18.07 -5.17
CA ARG A 200 -0.85 -18.77 -4.89
C ARG A 200 -0.73 -19.76 -3.73
N THR A 201 0.39 -20.46 -3.63
CA THR A 201 0.64 -21.45 -2.58
C THR A 201 0.79 -20.85 -1.19
N TRP A 202 1.00 -19.54 -1.08
CA TRP A 202 1.15 -18.85 0.21
C TRP A 202 -0.20 -18.58 0.88
N PHE A 203 -1.27 -18.65 0.11
CA PHE A 203 -2.63 -18.41 0.58
C PHE A 203 -3.41 -19.73 0.53
N PRO A 204 -3.94 -20.24 1.65
CA PRO A 204 -4.63 -21.52 1.68
C PRO A 204 -6.01 -21.49 1.02
N SER A 205 -6.59 -20.31 0.82
CA SER A 205 -7.93 -20.13 0.25
C SER A 205 -8.11 -18.78 -0.42
N ALA A 206 -9.14 -18.65 -1.28
CA ALA A 206 -9.54 -17.37 -1.85
C ALA A 206 -9.90 -16.33 -0.78
N VAL A 207 -10.45 -16.78 0.36
CA VAL A 207 -10.78 -15.89 1.50
C VAL A 207 -9.52 -15.33 2.14
N ALA A 208 -8.46 -16.13 2.29
CA ALA A 208 -7.18 -15.66 2.80
C ALA A 208 -6.53 -14.63 1.87
N ALA A 209 -6.59 -14.88 0.56
CA ALA A 209 -6.13 -13.93 -0.45
C ALA A 209 -6.93 -12.62 -0.42
N PHE A 210 -8.26 -12.70 -0.25
CA PHE A 210 -9.13 -11.53 -0.10
C PHE A 210 -8.82 -10.76 1.20
N SER A 211 -8.60 -11.46 2.31
CA SER A 211 -8.23 -10.83 3.59
C SER A 211 -6.92 -10.07 3.48
N PHE A 212 -5.91 -10.64 2.81
CA PHE A 212 -4.65 -9.96 2.54
C PHE A 212 -4.85 -8.72 1.66
N LEU A 213 -5.65 -8.84 0.59
CA LEU A 213 -5.96 -7.72 -0.28
C LEU A 213 -6.69 -6.60 0.47
N LEU A 214 -7.71 -6.95 1.27
CA LEU A 214 -8.47 -6.01 2.08
C LEU A 214 -7.59 -5.33 3.13
N PHE A 215 -6.70 -6.09 3.78
CA PHE A 215 -5.72 -5.53 4.72
C PHE A 215 -4.84 -4.48 4.03
N ASN A 216 -4.22 -4.80 2.89
CA ASN A 216 -3.37 -3.85 2.16
C ASN A 216 -4.15 -2.66 1.56
N LEU A 217 -5.46 -2.83 1.31
CA LEU A 217 -6.34 -1.74 0.89
C LEU A 217 -6.58 -0.75 2.02
N LEU A 218 -6.90 -1.25 3.22
CA LEU A 218 -7.27 -0.46 4.40
C LEU A 218 -6.10 -0.12 5.32
N ASP A 219 -4.94 -0.72 5.08
CA ASP A 219 -3.70 -0.43 5.78
C ASP A 219 -3.27 1.03 5.63
N SER A 220 -2.41 1.46 6.55
CA SER A 220 -1.90 2.84 6.62
C SER A 220 -1.36 3.32 5.27
N PRO A 221 -1.46 4.61 4.97
CA PRO A 221 -0.88 5.19 3.77
C PRO A 221 0.65 5.02 3.78
N CYS A 222 1.28 5.07 2.60
CA CYS A 222 2.74 5.02 2.48
C CYS A 222 3.41 6.19 3.18
N LEU A 223 4.68 6.07 3.53
CA LEU A 223 5.46 7.08 4.22
C LEU A 223 5.42 8.46 3.55
N ALA A 224 5.40 8.49 2.20
CA ALA A 224 5.26 9.74 1.44
C ALA A 224 3.93 10.44 1.73
N ALA A 225 2.81 9.70 1.77
CA ALA A 225 1.51 10.24 2.11
C ALA A 225 1.44 10.68 3.58
N ILE A 226 1.96 9.88 4.52
CA ILE A 226 2.02 10.25 5.95
C ILE A 226 2.80 11.56 6.15
N SER A 227 3.93 11.71 5.46
CA SER A 227 4.74 12.92 5.56
C SER A 227 4.05 14.19 5.05
N THR A 228 3.18 14.04 4.06
CA THR A 228 2.36 15.17 3.56
C THR A 228 1.19 15.47 4.50
N MET A 229 0.54 14.43 5.02
CA MET A 229 -0.59 14.55 5.96
C MET A 229 -0.17 15.17 7.31
N ALA A 230 1.03 14.87 7.79
CA ALA A 230 1.53 15.38 9.07
C ALA A 230 1.75 16.90 9.09
N LYS A 231 1.74 17.57 7.93
CA LYS A 231 1.90 19.02 7.78
C LYS A 231 0.60 19.78 7.62
N GLU A 232 -0.51 19.05 7.41
CA GLU A 232 -1.86 19.59 7.20
C GLU A 232 -2.71 19.57 8.48
#